data_a4486afe3927515451e25af052314e9b
#
_entry.id   a4486afe3927515451e25af052314e9b
#
_cell.length_a   1.000
_cell.length_b   1.000
_cell.length_c   1.000
_cell.angle_alpha   90.00
_cell.angle_beta   90.00
_cell.angle_gamma   90.00
#
_symmetry.space_group_name_H-M   'P 1'
#
loop_
_entity.id
_entity.type
_entity.pdbx_description
1 polymer ?
#
loop_
_entity_poly.entity_id
_entity_poly.type
_entity_poly.pdbx_seq_one_letter_code
_entity_poly.pdbx_strand_id
1 'polypeptide(L)'
;MFDLDGTLVDTMGGFADIAAEVMAARHGVEWAWARGKYVETSGLPFCKQLEVVFPAHAANKAASDEFEARKLAVCDATSMDALTIEGLEALRGLGLKLVVSSNTGQTVVDAFVAREGFAFDLALGFDPAQGLGKGRPHVERALAVFGVSREELLFVGDSLKDADLADECGVRFIGRLGTFRDEDFRRRDPAAVFVPHVSELPALLERMMGADS
;
A
#
# COMPACT_ATOMS: atom_id res chain seq x y z
N MET A 1 6.40 -2.38 8.72
CA MET A 1 6.44 -2.28 7.25
C MET A 1 5.13 -1.66 6.80
N PHE A 2 5.17 -0.66 5.92
CA PHE A 2 4.02 0.13 5.50
C PHE A 2 3.83 0.05 3.99
N ASP A 3 2.61 -0.14 3.54
CA ASP A 3 2.26 0.26 2.19
C ASP A 3 2.44 1.78 2.02
N LEU A 4 2.58 2.24 0.78
CA LEU A 4 2.76 3.65 0.45
C LEU A 4 1.42 4.30 0.10
N ASP A 5 0.82 3.86 -1.00
CA ASP A 5 -0.32 4.48 -1.66
C ASP A 5 -1.63 4.15 -0.92
N GLY A 6 -2.30 5.14 -0.34
CA GLY A 6 -3.48 4.94 0.51
C GLY A 6 -3.15 4.66 1.98
N THR A 7 -1.87 4.47 2.33
CA THR A 7 -1.44 4.20 3.71
C THR A 7 -0.61 5.35 4.28
N LEU A 8 0.56 5.61 3.71
CA LEU A 8 1.42 6.74 4.11
C LEU A 8 1.05 8.04 3.41
N VAL A 9 0.48 7.97 2.21
CA VAL A 9 0.03 9.12 1.41
C VAL A 9 -1.37 8.89 0.85
N ASP A 10 -2.17 9.94 0.75
CA ASP A 10 -3.55 9.89 0.23
C ASP A 10 -3.57 10.04 -1.30
N THR A 11 -3.12 9.01 -2.01
CA THR A 11 -3.07 8.96 -3.47
C THR A 11 -4.26 8.26 -4.10
N MET A 12 -5.01 7.44 -3.34
CA MET A 12 -5.99 6.50 -3.90
C MET A 12 -7.17 7.19 -4.61
N GLY A 13 -7.59 8.37 -4.13
CA GLY A 13 -8.62 9.15 -4.82
C GLY A 13 -8.20 9.54 -6.24
N GLY A 14 -7.00 10.13 -6.37
CA GLY A 14 -6.43 10.53 -7.65
C GLY A 14 -6.16 9.34 -8.58
N PHE A 15 -5.67 8.24 -8.04
CA PHE A 15 -5.46 7.02 -8.84
C PHE A 15 -6.78 6.43 -9.34
N ALA A 16 -7.82 6.40 -8.51
CA ALA A 16 -9.13 5.90 -8.90
C ALA A 16 -9.75 6.75 -10.03
N ASP A 17 -9.56 8.06 -9.99
CA ASP A 17 -10.06 8.97 -11.01
C ASP A 17 -9.32 8.77 -12.35
N ILE A 18 -7.98 8.67 -12.31
CA ILE A 18 -7.18 8.37 -13.51
C ILE A 18 -7.57 7.00 -14.09
N ALA A 19 -7.69 5.98 -13.25
CA ALA A 19 -8.07 4.63 -13.69
C ALA A 19 -9.45 4.62 -14.35
N ALA A 20 -10.42 5.35 -13.77
CA ALA A 20 -11.76 5.47 -14.31
C ALA A 20 -11.77 6.15 -15.68
N GLU A 21 -11.04 7.25 -15.85
CA GLU A 21 -10.90 7.94 -17.12
C GLU A 21 -10.25 7.06 -18.20
N VAL A 22 -9.16 6.38 -17.84
CA VAL A 22 -8.44 5.48 -18.76
C VAL A 22 -9.32 4.29 -19.17
N MET A 23 -9.99 3.64 -18.20
CA MET A 23 -10.92 2.54 -18.51
C MET A 23 -12.11 3.01 -19.36
N ALA A 24 -12.69 4.16 -19.03
CA ALA A 24 -13.77 4.73 -19.85
C ALA A 24 -13.33 4.98 -21.30
N ALA A 25 -12.16 5.61 -21.48
CA ALA A 25 -11.63 5.92 -22.81
C ALA A 25 -11.20 4.68 -23.62
N ARG A 26 -10.61 3.67 -22.98
CA ARG A 26 -10.00 2.52 -23.65
C ARG A 26 -10.91 1.30 -23.76
N HIS A 27 -11.86 1.14 -22.83
CA HIS A 27 -12.75 -0.03 -22.78
C HIS A 27 -14.22 0.35 -23.00
N GLY A 28 -14.55 1.65 -23.14
CA GLY A 28 -15.90 2.12 -23.41
C GLY A 28 -16.89 1.91 -22.27
N VAL A 29 -16.43 1.86 -21.05
CA VAL A 29 -17.26 1.65 -19.85
C VAL A 29 -17.63 2.98 -19.20
N GLU A 30 -18.65 2.96 -18.34
CA GLU A 30 -19.10 4.13 -17.60
C GLU A 30 -18.07 4.48 -16.49
N TRP A 31 -17.80 5.77 -16.30
CA TRP A 31 -16.75 6.28 -15.40
C TRP A 31 -16.94 5.84 -13.94
N ALA A 32 -18.16 5.97 -13.38
CA ALA A 32 -18.41 5.62 -11.99
C ALA A 32 -18.27 4.12 -11.74
N TRP A 33 -18.69 3.29 -12.72
CA TRP A 33 -18.48 1.84 -12.67
C TRP A 33 -16.98 1.50 -12.71
N ALA A 34 -16.22 2.12 -13.61
CA ALA A 34 -14.78 1.91 -13.74
C ALA A 34 -14.04 2.31 -12.45
N ARG A 35 -14.40 3.45 -11.86
CA ARG A 35 -13.85 3.91 -10.58
C ARG A 35 -14.11 2.90 -9.45
N GLY A 36 -15.34 2.39 -9.38
CA GLY A 36 -15.70 1.34 -8.41
C GLY A 36 -14.87 0.07 -8.60
N LYS A 37 -14.66 -0.36 -9.85
CA LYS A 37 -13.83 -1.55 -10.16
C LYS A 37 -12.37 -1.36 -9.80
N TYR A 38 -11.81 -0.16 -10.00
CA TYR A 38 -10.46 0.14 -9.55
C TYR A 38 -10.32 -0.01 -8.03
N VAL A 39 -11.24 0.58 -7.26
CA VAL A 39 -11.22 0.48 -5.79
C VAL A 39 -11.40 -0.98 -5.33
N GLU A 40 -12.37 -1.70 -5.90
CA GLU A 40 -12.64 -3.11 -5.59
C GLU A 40 -11.42 -4.02 -5.79
N THR A 41 -10.59 -3.72 -6.78
CA THR A 41 -9.39 -4.51 -7.14
C THR A 41 -8.08 -3.88 -6.67
N SER A 42 -8.15 -2.82 -5.84
CA SER A 42 -6.96 -2.12 -5.34
C SER A 42 -6.04 -3.05 -4.52
N GLY A 43 -4.75 -2.69 -4.45
CA GLY A 43 -3.71 -3.56 -3.90
C GLY A 43 -3.07 -4.49 -4.95
N LEU A 44 -3.69 -4.65 -6.14
CA LEU A 44 -3.04 -5.24 -7.31
C LEU A 44 -2.40 -4.16 -8.18
N PRO A 45 -1.29 -4.45 -8.89
CA PRO A 45 -0.81 -3.60 -9.99
C PRO A 45 -1.92 -3.37 -11.03
N PHE A 46 -2.03 -2.16 -11.61
CA PHE A 46 -3.15 -1.82 -12.49
C PHE A 46 -3.28 -2.75 -13.71
N CYS A 47 -2.16 -3.19 -14.28
CA CYS A 47 -2.19 -4.20 -15.35
C CYS A 47 -2.89 -5.51 -14.93
N LYS A 48 -2.76 -5.92 -13.65
CA LYS A 48 -3.45 -7.10 -13.11
C LYS A 48 -4.92 -6.82 -12.81
N GLN A 49 -5.24 -5.63 -12.34
CA GLN A 49 -6.64 -5.20 -12.17
C GLN A 49 -7.38 -5.24 -13.51
N LEU A 50 -6.76 -4.74 -14.58
CA LEU A 50 -7.34 -4.78 -15.94
C LEU A 50 -7.59 -6.22 -16.42
N GLU A 51 -6.69 -7.15 -16.14
CA GLU A 51 -6.91 -8.57 -16.48
C GLU A 51 -8.04 -9.21 -15.68
N VAL A 52 -8.27 -8.79 -14.44
CA VAL A 52 -9.40 -9.23 -13.63
C VAL A 52 -10.71 -8.66 -14.18
N VAL A 53 -10.73 -7.38 -14.54
CA VAL A 53 -11.95 -6.66 -14.95
C VAL A 53 -12.27 -6.90 -16.44
N PHE A 54 -11.25 -6.98 -17.29
CA PHE A 54 -11.35 -7.16 -18.74
C PHE A 54 -10.38 -8.26 -19.21
N PRO A 55 -10.68 -9.55 -18.95
CA PRO A 55 -9.77 -10.64 -19.28
C PRO A 55 -9.36 -10.65 -20.75
N ALA A 56 -8.06 -10.69 -21.02
CA ALA A 56 -7.46 -10.75 -22.36
C ALA A 56 -7.92 -9.64 -23.33
N HIS A 57 -8.36 -8.49 -22.83
CA HIS A 57 -8.80 -7.40 -23.68
C HIS A 57 -7.61 -6.68 -24.34
N ALA A 58 -7.69 -6.43 -25.65
CA ALA A 58 -6.58 -5.87 -26.44
C ALA A 58 -6.12 -4.47 -25.96
N ALA A 59 -7.00 -3.70 -25.33
CA ALA A 59 -6.67 -2.37 -24.80
C ALA A 59 -5.93 -2.39 -23.46
N ASN A 60 -5.85 -3.53 -22.74
CA ASN A 60 -5.30 -3.59 -21.38
C ASN A 60 -3.88 -3.02 -21.29
N LYS A 61 -3.01 -3.40 -22.25
CA LYS A 61 -1.64 -2.88 -22.24
C LYS A 61 -1.57 -1.36 -22.37
N ALA A 62 -2.28 -0.81 -23.35
CA ALA A 62 -2.29 0.63 -23.60
C ALA A 62 -2.94 1.41 -22.45
N ALA A 63 -3.98 0.85 -21.83
CA ALA A 63 -4.61 1.42 -20.64
C ALA A 63 -3.65 1.42 -19.43
N SER A 64 -2.93 0.33 -19.21
CA SER A 64 -1.93 0.24 -18.15
C SER A 64 -0.79 1.24 -18.35
N ASP A 65 -0.24 1.34 -19.56
CA ASP A 65 0.85 2.26 -19.87
C ASP A 65 0.42 3.73 -19.65
N GLU A 66 -0.80 4.08 -20.05
CA GLU A 66 -1.37 5.42 -19.87
C GLU A 66 -1.60 5.75 -18.39
N PHE A 67 -2.16 4.80 -17.63
CA PHE A 67 -2.36 4.95 -16.19
C PHE A 67 -1.04 5.20 -15.47
N GLU A 68 -0.02 4.37 -15.70
CA GLU A 68 1.28 4.49 -15.04
C GLU A 68 1.95 5.83 -15.37
N ALA A 69 1.85 6.31 -16.60
CA ALA A 69 2.38 7.62 -16.98
C ALA A 69 1.67 8.78 -16.25
N ARG A 70 0.34 8.71 -16.11
CA ARG A 70 -0.46 9.75 -15.45
C ARG A 70 -0.34 9.69 -13.93
N LYS A 71 -0.18 8.49 -13.37
CA LYS A 71 0.02 8.25 -11.94
C LYS A 71 1.21 9.03 -11.38
N LEU A 72 2.29 9.17 -12.14
CA LEU A 72 3.50 9.88 -11.71
C LEU A 72 3.20 11.31 -11.23
N ALA A 73 2.32 12.04 -11.92
CA ALA A 73 1.95 13.40 -11.53
C ALA A 73 1.24 13.45 -10.15
N VAL A 74 0.44 12.44 -9.82
CA VAL A 74 -0.18 12.32 -8.49
C VAL A 74 0.89 12.00 -7.45
N CYS A 75 1.78 11.04 -7.73
CA CYS A 75 2.88 10.69 -6.83
C CYS A 75 3.76 11.91 -6.52
N ASP A 76 4.08 12.73 -7.54
CA ASP A 76 4.91 13.91 -7.38
C ASP A 76 4.23 15.04 -6.60
N ALA A 77 2.90 15.13 -6.70
CA ALA A 77 2.10 16.17 -6.04
C ALA A 77 1.68 15.82 -4.61
N THR A 78 1.83 14.55 -4.19
CA THR A 78 1.33 14.08 -2.89
C THR A 78 2.48 13.86 -1.93
N SER A 79 2.35 14.37 -0.70
CA SER A 79 3.30 14.21 0.40
C SER A 79 2.61 13.59 1.62
N MET A 80 3.41 13.07 2.55
CA MET A 80 2.90 12.67 3.86
C MET A 80 2.37 13.88 4.61
N ASP A 81 1.23 13.75 5.26
CA ASP A 81 0.72 14.78 6.15
C ASP A 81 1.52 14.82 7.48
N ALA A 82 1.37 15.92 8.22
CA ALA A 82 2.10 16.14 9.47
C ALA A 82 1.79 15.06 10.52
N LEU A 83 0.54 14.58 10.60
CA LEU A 83 0.14 13.55 11.56
C LEU A 83 0.76 12.19 11.22
N THR A 84 0.89 11.86 9.93
CA THR A 84 1.61 10.65 9.47
C THR A 84 3.07 10.72 9.91
N ILE A 85 3.74 11.86 9.70
CA ILE A 85 5.14 12.05 10.11
C ILE A 85 5.28 11.93 11.63
N GLU A 86 4.41 12.59 12.42
CA GLU A 86 4.39 12.49 13.88
C GLU A 86 4.20 11.04 14.36
N GLY A 87 3.28 10.30 13.73
CA GLY A 87 3.07 8.89 14.05
C GLY A 87 4.29 8.02 13.76
N LEU A 88 4.95 8.24 12.62
CA LEU A 88 6.18 7.53 12.26
C LEU A 88 7.35 7.86 13.22
N GLU A 89 7.49 9.13 13.62
CA GLU A 89 8.49 9.54 14.61
C GLU A 89 8.24 8.87 15.98
N ALA A 90 6.98 8.80 16.41
CA ALA A 90 6.62 8.12 17.64
C ALA A 90 6.94 6.62 17.58
N LEU A 91 6.63 5.94 16.45
CA LEU A 91 6.99 4.53 16.23
C LEU A 91 8.51 4.33 16.28
N ARG A 92 9.28 5.23 15.69
CA ARG A 92 10.75 5.22 15.80
C ARG A 92 11.22 5.40 17.24
N GLY A 93 10.54 6.27 18.01
CA GLY A 93 10.78 6.45 19.44
C GLY A 93 10.59 5.18 20.27
N LEU A 94 9.71 4.27 19.83
CA LEU A 94 9.53 2.93 20.40
C LEU A 94 10.63 1.93 19.97
N GLY A 95 11.62 2.36 19.20
CA GLY A 95 12.73 1.51 18.73
C GLY A 95 12.41 0.67 17.49
N LEU A 96 11.28 0.92 16.82
CA LEU A 96 10.84 0.16 15.65
C LEU A 96 11.61 0.58 14.39
N LYS A 97 11.88 -0.40 13.52
CA LYS A 97 12.38 -0.19 12.17
C LYS A 97 11.23 0.09 11.19
N LEU A 98 11.36 1.17 10.42
CA LEU A 98 10.31 1.65 9.53
C LEU A 98 10.65 1.33 8.07
N VAL A 99 9.81 0.54 7.43
CA VAL A 99 10.02 0.03 6.07
C VAL A 99 8.85 0.43 5.17
N VAL A 100 9.13 0.99 4.00
CA VAL A 100 8.15 1.17 2.92
C VAL A 100 8.13 -0.08 2.04
N SER A 101 6.94 -0.51 1.62
CA SER A 101 6.72 -1.65 0.72
C SER A 101 5.59 -1.33 -0.26
N SER A 102 5.90 -1.03 -1.51
CA SER A 102 4.94 -0.58 -2.51
C SER A 102 5.00 -1.37 -3.81
N ASN A 103 3.87 -1.45 -4.53
CA ASN A 103 3.82 -1.89 -5.94
C ASN A 103 4.23 -0.79 -6.92
N THR A 104 4.44 0.43 -6.46
CA THR A 104 5.02 1.52 -7.25
C THR A 104 6.49 1.22 -7.54
N GLY A 105 6.97 1.57 -8.73
CA GLY A 105 8.33 1.29 -9.18
C GLY A 105 9.40 1.83 -8.22
N GLN A 106 10.51 1.09 -8.03
CA GLN A 106 11.57 1.42 -7.06
C GLN A 106 12.07 2.85 -7.20
N THR A 107 12.31 3.32 -8.44
CA THR A 107 12.82 4.68 -8.67
C THR A 107 11.85 5.77 -8.21
N VAL A 108 10.54 5.53 -8.28
CA VAL A 108 9.50 6.46 -7.80
C VAL A 108 9.44 6.45 -6.27
N VAL A 109 9.56 5.27 -5.65
CA VAL A 109 9.64 5.14 -4.19
C VAL A 109 10.89 5.82 -3.65
N ASP A 110 12.05 5.67 -4.29
CA ASP A 110 13.30 6.34 -3.91
C ASP A 110 13.17 7.87 -3.99
N ALA A 111 12.58 8.36 -5.10
CA ALA A 111 12.33 9.79 -5.27
C ALA A 111 11.36 10.36 -4.22
N PHE A 112 10.31 9.61 -3.89
CA PHE A 112 9.38 9.95 -2.82
C PHE A 112 10.10 10.08 -1.48
N VAL A 113 10.81 9.05 -1.04
CA VAL A 113 11.54 9.05 0.25
C VAL A 113 12.54 10.19 0.32
N ALA A 114 13.28 10.46 -0.76
CA ALA A 114 14.23 11.55 -0.82
C ALA A 114 13.56 12.93 -0.69
N ARG A 115 12.38 13.10 -1.31
CA ARG A 115 11.61 14.35 -1.27
C ARG A 115 10.99 14.61 0.10
N GLU A 116 10.44 13.58 0.74
CA GLU A 116 9.79 13.72 2.06
C GLU A 116 10.78 14.07 3.18
N GLY A 117 12.07 13.79 3.01
CA GLY A 117 13.09 14.04 4.02
C GLY A 117 12.95 13.18 5.28
N PHE A 118 12.01 12.23 5.30
CA PHE A 118 11.84 11.26 6.37
C PHE A 118 12.71 10.02 6.11
N ALA A 119 13.59 9.71 7.07
CA ALA A 119 14.53 8.61 6.90
C ALA A 119 13.88 7.25 7.23
N PHE A 120 13.30 6.58 6.25
CA PHE A 120 12.93 5.17 6.42
C PHE A 120 14.19 4.28 6.52
N ASP A 121 14.14 3.22 7.34
CA ASP A 121 15.25 2.26 7.48
C ASP A 121 15.42 1.40 6.21
N LEU A 122 14.34 1.20 5.44
CA LEU A 122 14.34 0.49 4.17
C LEU A 122 13.16 0.96 3.32
N ALA A 123 13.37 1.16 2.01
CA ALA A 123 12.32 1.50 1.07
C ALA A 123 12.34 0.51 -0.10
N LEU A 124 11.24 -0.21 -0.29
CA LEU A 124 11.08 -1.27 -1.27
C LEU A 124 9.93 -0.93 -2.23
N GLY A 125 10.27 -0.76 -3.49
CA GLY A 125 9.35 -0.63 -4.60
C GLY A 125 9.36 -1.86 -5.51
N PHE A 126 8.56 -1.85 -6.57
CA PHE A 126 8.59 -2.88 -7.60
C PHE A 126 9.87 -2.75 -8.43
N ASP A 127 10.69 -3.80 -8.41
CA ASP A 127 11.91 -3.92 -9.21
C ASP A 127 12.03 -5.35 -9.74
N PRO A 128 11.48 -5.63 -10.93
CA PRO A 128 11.53 -6.96 -11.52
C PRO A 128 12.95 -7.42 -11.89
N ALA A 129 13.90 -6.50 -12.10
CA ALA A 129 15.28 -6.85 -12.39
C ALA A 129 15.99 -7.45 -11.18
N GLN A 130 15.58 -7.04 -9.97
CA GLN A 130 16.07 -7.61 -8.71
C GLN A 130 15.12 -8.66 -8.11
N GLY A 131 14.03 -9.03 -8.80
CA GLY A 131 13.03 -9.96 -8.30
C GLY A 131 12.23 -9.40 -7.12
N LEU A 132 12.18 -8.07 -6.95
CA LEU A 132 11.48 -7.41 -5.86
C LEU A 132 10.06 -7.04 -6.27
N GLY A 133 9.12 -7.30 -5.39
CA GLY A 133 7.71 -6.92 -5.49
C GLY A 133 7.04 -7.04 -4.14
N LYS A 134 5.95 -6.31 -3.95
CA LYS A 134 5.16 -6.30 -2.72
C LYS A 134 4.69 -7.73 -2.36
N GLY A 135 4.70 -8.06 -1.08
CA GLY A 135 4.43 -9.39 -0.56
C GLY A 135 5.72 -10.13 -0.17
N ARG A 136 5.82 -11.44 -0.49
CA ARG A 136 6.90 -12.30 -0.02
C ARG A 136 8.31 -11.75 -0.33
N PRO A 137 8.65 -11.26 -1.54
CA PRO A 137 9.99 -10.73 -1.81
C PRO A 137 10.37 -9.55 -0.91
N HIS A 138 9.46 -8.62 -0.65
CA HIS A 138 9.70 -7.49 0.25
C HIS A 138 9.82 -7.93 1.71
N VAL A 139 8.96 -8.86 2.15
CA VAL A 139 9.02 -9.42 3.51
C VAL A 139 10.35 -10.10 3.75
N GLU A 140 10.76 -11.05 2.87
CA GLU A 140 12.05 -11.76 2.99
C GLU A 140 13.23 -10.79 2.99
N ARG A 141 13.16 -9.73 2.18
CA ARG A 141 14.20 -8.70 2.14
C ARG A 141 14.31 -7.95 3.46
N ALA A 142 13.17 -7.55 4.07
CA ALA A 142 13.15 -6.86 5.36
C ALA A 142 13.67 -7.77 6.49
N LEU A 143 13.20 -9.02 6.55
CA LEU A 143 13.67 -10.00 7.54
C LEU A 143 15.19 -10.19 7.46
N ALA A 144 15.73 -10.33 6.22
CA ALA A 144 17.15 -10.52 6.01
C ALA A 144 17.99 -9.28 6.38
N VAL A 145 17.50 -8.07 6.09
CA VAL A 145 18.22 -6.82 6.39
C VAL A 145 18.29 -6.55 7.89
N PHE A 146 17.21 -6.81 8.62
CA PHE A 146 17.14 -6.49 10.06
C PHE A 146 17.45 -7.68 10.97
N GLY A 147 17.54 -8.89 10.43
CA GLY A 147 17.79 -10.09 11.23
C GLY A 147 16.64 -10.44 12.17
N VAL A 148 15.41 -10.12 11.79
CA VAL A 148 14.19 -10.35 12.60
C VAL A 148 13.38 -11.51 12.04
N SER A 149 12.50 -12.07 12.87
CA SER A 149 11.56 -13.11 12.49
C SER A 149 10.24 -12.53 11.93
N ARG A 150 9.36 -13.41 11.41
CA ARG A 150 8.04 -12.97 10.88
C ARG A 150 7.11 -12.47 11.97
N GLU A 151 7.22 -13.03 13.17
CA GLU A 151 6.45 -12.65 14.35
C GLU A 151 6.81 -11.24 14.85
N GLU A 152 8.04 -10.78 14.53
CA GLU A 152 8.52 -9.44 14.85
C GLU A 152 8.22 -8.43 13.75
N LEU A 153 7.68 -8.86 12.60
CA LEU A 153 7.26 -7.99 11.52
C LEU A 153 5.75 -7.73 11.59
N LEU A 154 5.40 -6.45 11.48
CA LEU A 154 4.03 -5.99 11.32
C LEU A 154 3.88 -5.31 9.96
N PHE A 155 2.84 -5.67 9.20
CA PHE A 155 2.50 -5.01 7.95
C PHE A 155 1.26 -4.12 8.15
N VAL A 156 1.36 -2.86 7.68
CA VAL A 156 0.28 -1.87 7.71
C VAL A 156 -0.08 -1.51 6.28
N GLY A 157 -1.35 -1.61 5.92
CA GLY A 157 -1.83 -1.33 4.57
C GLY A 157 -3.30 -0.94 4.54
N ASP A 158 -3.75 -0.33 3.45
CA ASP A 158 -5.12 0.19 3.29
C ASP A 158 -6.04 -0.74 2.51
N SER A 159 -5.51 -1.84 1.94
CA SER A 159 -6.29 -2.74 1.08
C SER A 159 -6.48 -4.13 1.66
N LEU A 160 -7.56 -4.81 1.24
CA LEU A 160 -7.79 -6.22 1.59
C LEU A 160 -6.69 -7.10 1.00
N LYS A 161 -6.09 -6.70 -0.13
CA LYS A 161 -4.97 -7.41 -0.74
C LYS A 161 -3.70 -7.33 0.11
N ASP A 162 -3.48 -6.25 0.84
CA ASP A 162 -2.38 -6.14 1.80
C ASP A 162 -2.56 -7.14 2.94
N ALA A 163 -3.79 -7.28 3.43
CA ALA A 163 -4.12 -8.28 4.43
C ALA A 163 -3.88 -9.71 3.91
N ASP A 164 -4.27 -10.01 2.65
CA ASP A 164 -3.99 -11.31 2.02
C ASP A 164 -2.49 -11.58 1.93
N LEU A 165 -1.70 -10.59 1.46
CA LEU A 165 -0.25 -10.71 1.35
C LEU A 165 0.43 -10.90 2.71
N ALA A 166 -0.05 -10.23 3.75
CA ALA A 166 0.45 -10.42 5.11
C ALA A 166 0.21 -11.86 5.59
N ASP A 167 -1.01 -12.39 5.39
CA ASP A 167 -1.36 -13.78 5.74
C ASP A 167 -0.53 -14.79 4.93
N GLU A 168 -0.41 -14.60 3.61
CA GLU A 168 0.41 -15.45 2.74
C GLU A 168 1.89 -15.47 3.16
N CYS A 169 2.35 -14.39 3.81
CA CYS A 169 3.71 -14.27 4.33
C CYS A 169 3.85 -14.72 5.79
N GLY A 170 2.76 -14.97 6.51
CA GLY A 170 2.77 -15.31 7.93
C GLY A 170 3.21 -14.15 8.82
N VAL A 171 2.86 -12.90 8.45
CA VAL A 171 3.14 -11.69 9.24
C VAL A 171 1.84 -11.06 9.74
N ARG A 172 1.89 -10.39 10.90
CA ARG A 172 0.73 -9.69 11.44
C ARG A 172 0.34 -8.51 10.56
N PHE A 173 -0.96 -8.21 10.50
CA PHE A 173 -1.52 -7.13 9.70
C PHE A 173 -2.33 -6.15 10.56
N ILE A 174 -2.19 -4.86 10.26
CA ILE A 174 -3.10 -3.80 10.73
C ILE A 174 -3.61 -3.03 9.51
N GLY A 175 -4.94 -2.95 9.37
CA GLY A 175 -5.58 -2.16 8.34
C GLY A 175 -5.50 -0.65 8.62
N ARG A 176 -5.18 0.17 7.61
CA ARG A 176 -5.40 1.62 7.64
C ARG A 176 -6.70 1.91 6.91
N LEU A 177 -7.68 2.49 7.60
CA LEU A 177 -8.98 2.82 7.01
C LEU A 177 -8.86 3.98 6.02
N GLY A 178 -9.56 3.89 4.90
CA GLY A 178 -9.56 4.91 3.85
C GLY A 178 -10.09 4.34 2.55
N THR A 179 -9.30 3.57 1.83
CA THR A 179 -9.71 2.86 0.61
C THR A 179 -10.79 1.84 0.93
N PHE A 180 -10.61 1.07 1.99
CA PHE A 180 -11.60 0.16 2.55
C PHE A 180 -12.05 0.62 3.94
N ARG A 181 -13.26 0.21 4.33
CA ARG A 181 -13.86 0.51 5.63
C ARG A 181 -13.60 -0.61 6.62
N ASP A 182 -13.86 -0.33 7.89
CA ASP A 182 -13.79 -1.32 8.97
C ASP A 182 -14.68 -2.56 8.69
N GLU A 183 -15.87 -2.35 8.11
CA GLU A 183 -16.79 -3.43 7.73
C GLU A 183 -16.18 -4.39 6.70
N ASP A 184 -15.37 -3.89 5.77
CA ASP A 184 -14.72 -4.70 4.75
C ASP A 184 -13.61 -5.57 5.36
N PHE A 185 -12.78 -4.99 6.22
CA PHE A 185 -11.77 -5.75 6.97
C PHE A 185 -12.40 -6.79 7.90
N ARG A 186 -13.47 -6.44 8.63
CA ARG A 186 -14.19 -7.38 9.51
C ARG A 186 -14.93 -8.49 8.75
N ARG A 187 -15.38 -8.22 7.54
CA ARG A 187 -16.02 -9.26 6.68
C ARG A 187 -14.98 -10.28 6.25
N ARG A 188 -13.75 -9.85 6.00
CA ARG A 188 -12.62 -10.71 5.69
C ARG A 188 -12.15 -11.50 6.92
N ASP A 189 -11.95 -10.81 8.03
CA ASP A 189 -11.53 -11.35 9.32
C ASP A 189 -12.26 -10.64 10.47
N PRO A 190 -13.16 -11.31 11.19
CA PRO A 190 -13.87 -10.70 12.34
C PRO A 190 -12.95 -10.19 13.45
N ALA A 191 -11.71 -10.70 13.54
CA ALA A 191 -10.69 -10.27 14.49
C ALA A 191 -9.76 -9.17 13.93
N ALA A 192 -10.04 -8.64 12.71
CA ALA A 192 -9.21 -7.64 12.07
C ALA A 192 -8.93 -6.43 12.98
N VAL A 193 -7.66 -6.06 13.05
CA VAL A 193 -7.20 -4.86 13.74
C VAL A 193 -6.97 -3.77 12.70
N PHE A 194 -7.41 -2.56 12.98
CA PHE A 194 -7.26 -1.43 12.09
C PHE A 194 -7.17 -0.09 12.83
N VAL A 195 -6.64 0.90 12.17
CA VAL A 195 -6.57 2.29 12.63
C VAL A 195 -7.15 3.23 11.58
N PRO A 196 -7.83 4.30 11.96
CA PRO A 196 -8.28 5.34 11.04
C PRO A 196 -7.10 6.05 10.36
N HIS A 197 -5.98 6.22 11.09
CA HIS A 197 -4.82 6.94 10.63
C HIS A 197 -3.51 6.37 11.22
N VAL A 198 -2.39 6.53 10.50
CA VAL A 198 -1.06 6.04 10.94
C VAL A 198 -0.64 6.62 12.29
N SER A 199 -1.04 7.85 12.62
CA SER A 199 -0.75 8.49 13.92
C SER A 199 -1.35 7.76 15.14
N GLU A 200 -2.30 6.85 14.94
CA GLU A 200 -2.90 6.07 16.03
C GLU A 200 -2.16 4.74 16.31
N LEU A 201 -1.25 4.36 15.42
CA LEU A 201 -0.46 3.12 15.59
C LEU A 201 0.39 3.08 16.86
N PRO A 202 1.11 4.16 17.27
CA PRO A 202 1.92 4.10 18.48
C PRO A 202 1.10 3.69 19.71
N ALA A 203 -0.03 4.37 19.94
CA ALA A 203 -0.90 4.06 21.07
C ALA A 203 -1.55 2.67 20.98
N LEU A 204 -1.85 2.18 19.76
CA LEU A 204 -2.34 0.83 19.56
C LEU A 204 -1.27 -0.21 19.92
N LEU A 205 -0.03 -0.03 19.44
CA LEU A 205 1.07 -0.97 19.70
C LEU A 205 1.47 -1.00 21.15
N GLU A 206 1.50 0.15 21.84
CA GLU A 206 1.75 0.19 23.30
C GLU A 206 0.72 -0.64 24.07
N ARG A 207 -0.57 -0.53 23.72
CA ARG A 207 -1.62 -1.36 24.31
C ARG A 207 -1.43 -2.85 24.05
N MET A 208 -1.05 -3.21 22.83
CA MET A 208 -0.81 -4.61 22.45
C MET A 208 0.37 -5.20 23.21
N MET A 209 1.48 -4.46 23.33
CA MET A 209 2.68 -4.88 24.06
C MET A 209 2.46 -4.94 25.57
N GLY A 210 1.64 -4.02 26.12
CA GLY A 210 1.30 -4.03 27.56
C GLY A 210 0.30 -5.11 27.96
N ALA A 211 -0.45 -5.69 27.03
CA ALA A 211 -1.38 -6.78 27.30
C ALA A 211 -0.68 -8.16 27.35
N ASP A 212 0.52 -8.26 26.79
CA ASP A 212 1.34 -9.48 26.73
C ASP A 212 2.34 -9.57 27.92
N SER A 213 2.33 -8.58 28.85
CA SER A 213 3.19 -8.48 30.05
C SER A 213 2.42 -8.82 31.31
#